data_28e9fdd1de9dbb2a83af9fd1e3668d8a
#
_entry.id   28e9fdd1de9dbb2a83af9fd1e3668d8a
#
_cell.length_a   1.000
_cell.length_b   1.000
_cell.length_c   1.000
_cell.angle_alpha   90.00
_cell.angle_beta   90.00
_cell.angle_gamma   90.00
#
_symmetry.space_group_name_H-M   'P 1'
#
loop_
_entity.id
_entity.type
_entity.pdbx_description
1 polymer ?
#
loop_
_entity_poly.entity_id
_entity_poly.type
_entity_poly.pdbx_seq_one_letter_code
_entity_poly.pdbx_strand_id
1 'polypeptide(L)'
;MDLFGNEDLRPKPKRTGSSSQSIVFHDYESFLAKFSENPKTTDDCFTPRDVFEAVVQYVGTVVDLSDKQILRPFFPGGDYVNAVYPENGIVIDNPPFSIFTDIIKFYTARRIPFFLFGQGKTIMCCVKYCTAVIVTDLLTYENGARIYTNFASNLFGDTIIMTAPKLNDLIFSCPSQNVKANLTSYNYPPELLSFSQMQTICRGGVEFSVKRDECQIVKNLDNHPKQLFGEHILLSIQKAGEKEGALVKSKEAARLRAEQSGMSIDIELSERERRIVERLNGQR
;
A
#
# COMPACT_ATOMS: atom_id res chain seq x y z
N MET A 1 -33.65 -7.20 18.25
CA MET A 1 -33.73 -6.20 17.17
C MET A 1 -32.59 -5.23 17.34
N ASP A 2 -31.74 -5.11 16.35
CA ASP A 2 -30.76 -4.04 16.33
C ASP A 2 -31.46 -2.69 16.09
N LEU A 3 -30.71 -1.59 16.21
CA LEU A 3 -31.25 -0.23 16.01
C LEU A 3 -31.89 -0.02 14.62
N PHE A 4 -31.89 -1.03 13.76
CA PHE A 4 -32.35 -1.01 12.38
C PHE A 4 -33.40 -2.10 12.07
N GLY A 5 -33.95 -2.79 13.09
CA GLY A 5 -35.05 -3.74 12.93
C GLY A 5 -34.66 -5.12 12.35
N ASN A 6 -33.39 -5.48 12.36
CA ASN A 6 -32.94 -6.80 11.93
C ASN A 6 -33.01 -7.82 13.06
N GLU A 7 -33.68 -8.97 12.81
CA GLU A 7 -33.89 -10.04 13.81
C GLU A 7 -32.71 -10.97 14.05
N ASP A 8 -31.51 -10.76 13.47
CA ASP A 8 -30.40 -11.71 13.56
C ASP A 8 -29.30 -11.27 14.53
N LEU A 9 -29.62 -11.29 15.84
CA LEU A 9 -28.71 -11.06 16.98
C LEU A 9 -27.92 -12.32 17.39
N ARG A 10 -27.93 -13.39 16.61
CA ARG A 10 -27.08 -14.54 16.94
C ARG A 10 -25.60 -14.15 16.72
N PRO A 11 -24.70 -14.47 17.69
CA PRO A 11 -23.28 -14.27 17.48
C PRO A 11 -22.90 -15.05 16.23
N LYS A 12 -22.52 -14.32 15.18
CA LYS A 12 -22.02 -14.93 13.95
C LYS A 12 -20.82 -15.78 14.31
N PRO A 13 -20.74 -17.04 13.85
CA PRO A 13 -19.54 -17.85 14.06
C PRO A 13 -18.34 -17.04 13.59
N LYS A 14 -17.26 -17.05 14.36
CA LYS A 14 -15.99 -16.42 13.97
C LYS A 14 -15.71 -16.86 12.54
N ARG A 15 -15.68 -15.92 11.62
CA ARG A 15 -15.39 -16.17 10.21
C ARG A 15 -14.03 -16.84 10.12
N THR A 16 -14.05 -18.16 9.95
CA THR A 16 -12.93 -18.88 9.37
C THR A 16 -12.86 -18.38 7.94
N GLY A 17 -11.75 -17.74 7.60
CA GLY A 17 -11.59 -16.91 6.45
C GLY A 17 -11.98 -17.55 5.13
N SER A 18 -12.63 -16.78 4.32
CA SER A 18 -12.58 -16.88 2.86
C SER A 18 -13.10 -15.58 2.29
N SER A 19 -12.24 -14.70 1.98
CA SER A 19 -12.39 -13.69 0.93
C SER A 19 -11.04 -12.99 0.84
N SER A 20 -10.62 -12.62 -0.32
CA SER A 20 -9.49 -11.77 -0.72
C SER A 20 -8.96 -10.74 0.31
N GLN A 21 -9.01 -11.09 1.58
CA GLN A 21 -8.28 -10.45 2.63
C GLN A 21 -6.84 -10.89 2.44
N SER A 22 -5.94 -9.95 2.40
CA SER A 22 -4.52 -10.19 2.57
C SER A 22 -4.36 -11.28 3.63
N ILE A 23 -3.91 -12.47 3.22
CA ILE A 23 -3.58 -13.53 4.15
C ILE A 23 -2.46 -12.97 5.00
N VAL A 24 -2.76 -12.66 6.26
CA VAL A 24 -1.74 -12.23 7.23
C VAL A 24 -1.00 -13.49 7.63
N PHE A 25 0.24 -13.62 7.21
CA PHE A 25 1.10 -14.69 7.66
C PHE A 25 1.61 -14.36 9.06
N HIS A 26 1.49 -15.31 9.96
CA HIS A 26 1.98 -15.15 11.33
C HIS A 26 3.47 -15.49 11.45
N ASP A 27 4.01 -16.21 10.47
CA ASP A 27 5.39 -16.65 10.40
C ASP A 27 5.81 -16.92 8.94
N TYR A 28 7.09 -17.14 8.76
CA TYR A 28 7.71 -17.38 7.47
C TYR A 28 7.34 -18.75 6.86
N GLU A 29 7.08 -19.78 7.68
CA GLU A 29 6.66 -21.09 7.20
C GLU A 29 5.29 -21.03 6.55
N SER A 30 4.34 -20.33 7.16
CA SER A 30 3.01 -20.06 6.57
C SER A 30 3.10 -19.27 5.26
N PHE A 31 4.08 -18.37 5.13
CA PHE A 31 4.35 -17.67 3.89
C PHE A 31 4.90 -18.60 2.79
N LEU A 32 5.87 -19.47 3.11
CA LEU A 32 6.43 -20.43 2.14
C LEU A 32 5.41 -21.45 1.65
N ALA A 33 4.55 -21.94 2.55
CA ALA A 33 3.49 -22.88 2.20
C ALA A 33 2.54 -22.34 1.11
N LYS A 34 2.38 -21.02 1.04
CA LYS A 34 1.58 -20.36 0.02
C LYS A 34 2.13 -20.49 -1.40
N PHE A 35 3.45 -20.49 -1.57
CA PHE A 35 4.06 -20.61 -2.90
C PHE A 35 3.86 -21.98 -3.55
N SER A 36 3.53 -23.01 -2.75
CA SER A 36 3.32 -24.36 -3.25
C SER A 36 1.93 -24.63 -3.85
N GLU A 37 0.91 -23.82 -3.55
CA GLU A 37 -0.48 -24.23 -3.84
C GLU A 37 -1.44 -23.16 -4.43
N ASN A 38 -1.10 -21.85 -4.54
CA ASN A 38 -2.14 -20.86 -4.88
C ASN A 38 -1.74 -19.63 -5.70
N PRO A 39 -2.73 -18.95 -6.33
CA PRO A 39 -2.50 -17.85 -7.25
C PRO A 39 -2.02 -16.57 -6.55
N LYS A 40 -1.19 -15.84 -7.27
CA LYS A 40 -0.51 -14.58 -6.97
C LYS A 40 -1.28 -13.62 -6.07
N THR A 41 -0.70 -13.28 -4.93
CA THR A 41 -1.17 -12.22 -4.02
C THR A 41 -0.25 -11.02 -4.08
N THR A 42 -0.52 -9.98 -3.28
CA THR A 42 0.37 -8.80 -3.14
C THR A 42 1.74 -9.14 -2.56
N ASP A 43 1.89 -10.30 -1.92
CA ASP A 43 3.18 -10.78 -1.43
C ASP A 43 4.00 -11.49 -2.53
N ASP A 44 3.39 -11.79 -3.69
CA ASP A 44 4.04 -12.39 -4.87
C ASP A 44 4.49 -11.34 -5.89
N CYS A 45 4.75 -10.12 -5.44
CA CYS A 45 5.20 -9.03 -6.28
C CYS A 45 6.72 -9.15 -6.51
N PHE A 46 7.12 -9.84 -7.59
CA PHE A 46 8.53 -9.88 -7.99
C PHE A 46 8.97 -8.52 -8.49
N THR A 47 10.07 -8.04 -7.92
CA THR A 47 10.69 -6.79 -8.35
C THR A 47 11.35 -6.98 -9.71
N PRO A 48 11.06 -6.14 -10.72
CA PRO A 48 11.74 -6.16 -11.99
C PRO A 48 13.26 -6.06 -11.81
N ARG A 49 14.01 -6.78 -12.64
CA ARG A 49 15.45 -6.87 -12.51
C ARG A 49 16.13 -5.50 -12.62
N ASP A 50 15.73 -4.67 -13.56
CA ASP A 50 16.26 -3.32 -13.77
C ASP A 50 16.00 -2.40 -12.57
N VAL A 51 14.83 -2.51 -11.93
CA VAL A 51 14.51 -1.80 -10.69
C VAL A 51 15.39 -2.27 -9.53
N PHE A 52 15.59 -3.59 -9.41
CA PHE A 52 16.48 -4.12 -8.37
C PHE A 52 17.92 -3.61 -8.56
N GLU A 53 18.43 -3.64 -9.79
CA GLU A 53 19.76 -3.12 -10.14
C GLU A 53 19.88 -1.62 -9.83
N ALA A 54 18.85 -0.82 -10.13
CA ALA A 54 18.78 0.60 -9.77
C ALA A 54 18.86 0.84 -8.25
N VAL A 55 18.17 0.00 -7.46
CA VAL A 55 18.25 0.06 -6.00
C VAL A 55 19.64 -0.31 -5.50
N VAL A 56 20.26 -1.37 -6.03
CA VAL A 56 21.64 -1.75 -5.69
C VAL A 56 22.62 -0.62 -6.04
N GLN A 57 22.48 0.00 -7.20
CA GLN A 57 23.28 1.16 -7.60
C GLN A 57 23.14 2.31 -6.59
N TYR A 58 21.92 2.63 -6.15
CA TYR A 58 21.70 3.67 -5.15
C TYR A 58 22.34 3.30 -3.80
N VAL A 59 22.14 2.07 -3.31
CA VAL A 59 22.76 1.61 -2.06
C VAL A 59 24.29 1.70 -2.15
N GLY A 60 24.89 1.41 -3.29
CA GLY A 60 26.32 1.60 -3.55
C GLY A 60 26.81 3.05 -3.43
N THR A 61 25.91 4.04 -3.52
CA THR A 61 26.25 5.45 -3.21
C THR A 61 26.21 5.78 -1.73
N VAL A 62 25.58 4.91 -0.91
CA VAL A 62 25.42 5.09 0.55
C VAL A 62 26.47 4.32 1.32
N VAL A 63 26.76 3.10 0.89
CA VAL A 63 27.76 2.20 1.50
C VAL A 63 28.61 1.59 0.40
N ASP A 64 29.88 1.37 0.68
CA ASP A 64 30.75 0.64 -0.25
C ASP A 64 30.30 -0.83 -0.32
N LEU A 65 29.92 -1.25 -1.54
CA LEU A 65 29.47 -2.60 -1.84
C LEU A 65 30.56 -3.51 -2.41
N SER A 66 31.79 -3.00 -2.64
CA SER A 66 32.88 -3.76 -3.30
C SER A 66 33.23 -5.07 -2.57
N ASP A 67 33.19 -5.04 -1.24
CA ASP A 67 33.46 -6.19 -0.38
C ASP A 67 32.21 -6.78 0.27
N LYS A 68 31.03 -6.33 -0.15
CA LYS A 68 29.75 -6.76 0.45
C LYS A 68 29.13 -7.90 -0.34
N GLN A 69 28.61 -8.88 0.40
CA GLN A 69 27.74 -9.91 -0.16
C GLN A 69 26.28 -9.44 -0.07
N ILE A 70 25.65 -9.20 -1.23
CA ILE A 70 24.22 -8.89 -1.30
C ILE A 70 23.44 -10.18 -1.07
N LEU A 71 22.53 -10.16 -0.10
CA LEU A 71 21.71 -11.30 0.30
C LEU A 71 20.25 -11.03 -0.09
N ARG A 72 19.59 -12.05 -0.61
CA ARG A 72 18.18 -12.00 -1.01
C ARG A 72 17.38 -13.16 -0.39
N PRO A 73 17.14 -13.14 0.92
CA PRO A 73 16.50 -14.25 1.63
C PRO A 73 15.00 -14.39 1.33
N PHE A 74 14.39 -13.44 0.64
CA PHE A 74 12.99 -13.49 0.20
C PHE A 74 12.83 -13.89 -1.28
N PHE A 75 13.93 -14.14 -1.97
CA PHE A 75 13.85 -14.73 -3.30
C PHE A 75 13.25 -16.15 -3.20
N PRO A 76 12.48 -16.65 -4.20
CA PRO A 76 11.82 -17.94 -4.11
C PRO A 76 12.75 -19.07 -3.62
N GLY A 77 12.32 -19.75 -2.55
CA GLY A 77 13.11 -20.79 -1.89
C GLY A 77 14.07 -20.31 -0.79
N GLY A 78 14.14 -19.01 -0.50
CA GLY A 78 14.93 -18.48 0.60
C GLY A 78 14.19 -18.53 1.95
N ASP A 79 14.96 -18.50 3.04
CA ASP A 79 14.47 -18.47 4.41
C ASP A 79 15.27 -17.44 5.22
N TYR A 80 14.61 -16.30 5.54
CA TYR A 80 15.30 -15.19 6.23
C TYR A 80 15.64 -15.50 7.68
N VAL A 81 14.95 -16.44 8.34
CA VAL A 81 15.20 -16.80 9.75
C VAL A 81 16.45 -17.65 9.88
N ASN A 82 16.60 -18.64 8.98
CA ASN A 82 17.68 -19.62 9.00
C ASN A 82 18.80 -19.29 7.99
N ALA A 83 18.67 -18.18 7.24
CA ALA A 83 19.71 -17.75 6.33
C ALA A 83 21.01 -17.40 7.06
N VAL A 84 22.14 -17.65 6.41
CA VAL A 84 23.46 -17.27 6.92
C VAL A 84 23.72 -15.82 6.56
N TYR A 85 24.03 -15.01 7.58
CA TYR A 85 24.36 -13.58 7.44
C TYR A 85 25.83 -13.36 7.78
N PRO A 86 26.74 -13.35 6.80
CA PRO A 86 28.16 -13.08 7.05
C PRO A 86 28.38 -11.64 7.49
N GLU A 87 29.51 -11.33 8.14
CA GLU A 87 29.81 -9.99 8.63
C GLU A 87 29.83 -8.91 7.51
N ASN A 88 30.24 -9.32 6.32
CA ASN A 88 30.18 -8.44 5.14
C ASN A 88 28.84 -8.53 4.38
N GLY A 89 27.81 -9.20 4.94
CA GLY A 89 26.48 -9.33 4.33
C GLY A 89 25.68 -8.05 4.41
N ILE A 90 24.91 -7.78 3.38
CA ILE A 90 23.87 -6.76 3.32
C ILE A 90 22.63 -7.31 2.65
N VAL A 91 21.47 -7.12 3.27
CA VAL A 91 20.20 -7.56 2.69
C VAL A 91 19.61 -6.44 1.82
N ILE A 92 19.48 -6.69 0.52
CA ILE A 92 18.76 -5.83 -0.41
C ILE A 92 17.70 -6.70 -1.06
N ASP A 93 16.45 -6.58 -0.63
CA ASP A 93 15.41 -7.49 -1.10
C ASP A 93 14.00 -6.91 -0.93
N ASN A 94 13.03 -7.59 -1.54
CA ASN A 94 11.62 -7.27 -1.48
C ASN A 94 10.89 -8.31 -0.61
N PRO A 95 10.71 -8.04 0.69
CA PRO A 95 10.07 -8.98 1.60
C PRO A 95 8.55 -9.00 1.47
N PRO A 96 7.87 -10.05 1.96
CA PRO A 96 6.43 -10.07 2.08
C PRO A 96 5.93 -8.93 2.99
N PHE A 97 4.99 -8.13 2.47
CA PHE A 97 4.50 -6.96 3.20
C PHE A 97 3.67 -7.33 4.43
N SER A 98 3.09 -8.52 4.45
CA SER A 98 2.26 -9.01 5.57
C SER A 98 3.05 -9.21 6.87
N ILE A 99 4.34 -9.60 6.78
CA ILE A 99 5.23 -9.82 7.93
C ILE A 99 6.36 -8.79 8.02
N PHE A 100 6.24 -7.67 7.30
CA PHE A 100 7.29 -6.66 7.15
C PHE A 100 7.86 -6.14 8.48
N THR A 101 6.97 -5.85 9.43
CA THR A 101 7.38 -5.31 10.75
C THR A 101 8.24 -6.30 11.53
N ASP A 102 7.95 -7.59 11.45
CA ASP A 102 8.70 -8.62 12.16
C ASP A 102 10.06 -8.86 11.51
N ILE A 103 10.13 -8.76 10.19
CA ILE A 103 11.39 -8.79 9.43
C ILE A 103 12.29 -7.61 9.86
N ILE A 104 11.76 -6.39 9.94
CA ILE A 104 12.51 -5.21 10.38
C ILE A 104 13.05 -5.41 11.80
N LYS A 105 12.22 -5.89 12.72
CA LYS A 105 12.66 -6.18 14.10
C LYS A 105 13.76 -7.23 14.14
N PHE A 106 13.63 -8.29 13.33
CA PHE A 106 14.62 -9.38 13.25
C PHE A 106 15.98 -8.85 12.81
N TYR A 107 16.05 -8.07 11.74
CA TYR A 107 17.32 -7.52 11.24
C TYR A 107 17.89 -6.47 12.17
N THR A 108 17.06 -5.60 12.72
CA THR A 108 17.51 -4.57 13.67
C THR A 108 18.09 -5.18 14.95
N ALA A 109 17.41 -6.18 15.53
CA ALA A 109 17.90 -6.87 16.74
C ALA A 109 19.23 -7.60 16.51
N ARG A 110 19.49 -8.09 15.34
CA ARG A 110 20.74 -8.79 14.95
C ARG A 110 21.79 -7.88 14.34
N ARG A 111 21.49 -6.59 14.18
CA ARG A 111 22.37 -5.61 13.54
C ARG A 111 22.79 -6.00 12.11
N ILE A 112 21.93 -6.72 11.41
CA ILE A 112 22.13 -7.09 10.02
C ILE A 112 21.84 -5.86 9.15
N PRO A 113 22.78 -5.41 8.31
CA PRO A 113 22.54 -4.28 7.40
C PRO A 113 21.47 -4.63 6.38
N PHE A 114 20.53 -3.72 6.16
CA PHE A 114 19.47 -3.96 5.19
C PHE A 114 18.99 -2.70 4.46
N PHE A 115 18.47 -2.91 3.24
CA PHE A 115 17.71 -1.95 2.45
C PHE A 115 16.55 -2.71 1.79
N LEU A 116 15.34 -2.54 2.31
CA LEU A 116 14.18 -3.36 1.95
C LEU A 116 13.09 -2.55 1.27
N PHE A 117 12.50 -3.14 0.22
CA PHE A 117 11.25 -2.63 -0.34
C PHE A 117 10.12 -2.78 0.67
N GLY A 118 9.22 -1.83 0.74
CA GLY A 118 8.08 -1.88 1.64
C GLY A 118 6.94 -0.99 1.18
N GLN A 119 5.73 -1.36 1.55
CA GLN A 119 4.54 -0.58 1.23
C GLN A 119 4.50 0.72 2.03
N GLY A 120 4.18 1.85 1.38
CA GLY A 120 4.31 3.19 1.94
C GLY A 120 3.72 3.39 3.33
N LYS A 121 2.52 2.89 3.61
CA LYS A 121 1.90 3.02 4.94
C LYS A 121 2.56 2.14 6.00
N THR A 122 2.98 0.94 5.64
CA THR A 122 3.61 -0.02 6.55
C THR A 122 4.98 0.48 7.01
N ILE A 123 5.72 1.15 6.13
CA ILE A 123 7.03 1.74 6.47
C ILE A 123 6.91 2.76 7.60
N MET A 124 5.87 3.59 7.61
CA MET A 124 5.65 4.59 8.66
C MET A 124 5.45 3.97 10.05
N CYS A 125 4.98 2.72 10.12
CA CYS A 125 4.89 1.98 11.38
C CYS A 125 6.26 1.47 11.87
N CYS A 126 7.27 1.44 11.00
CA CYS A 126 8.60 0.90 11.28
C CYS A 126 9.66 1.97 11.62
N VAL A 127 9.34 3.27 11.52
CA VAL A 127 10.29 4.39 11.72
C VAL A 127 10.95 4.42 13.09
N LYS A 128 10.39 3.75 14.08
CA LYS A 128 11.01 3.58 15.40
C LYS A 128 12.13 2.54 15.42
N TYR A 129 12.33 1.77 14.37
CA TYR A 129 13.34 0.72 14.26
C TYR A 129 14.36 0.99 13.16
N CYS A 130 14.01 1.77 12.15
CA CYS A 130 14.83 2.01 10.98
C CYS A 130 14.43 3.31 10.28
N THR A 131 15.23 3.72 9.31
CA THR A 131 14.96 4.89 8.46
C THR A 131 13.92 4.54 7.40
N ALA A 132 12.88 5.37 7.27
CA ALA A 132 11.99 5.37 6.13
C ALA A 132 12.62 6.19 4.99
N VAL A 133 12.88 5.57 3.85
CA VAL A 133 13.41 6.22 2.64
C VAL A 133 12.29 6.37 1.63
N ILE A 134 11.92 7.61 1.34
CA ILE A 134 10.72 7.94 0.59
C ILE A 134 11.04 8.26 -0.87
N VAL A 135 10.35 7.59 -1.77
CA VAL A 135 10.26 7.89 -3.20
C VAL A 135 8.82 8.25 -3.57
N THR A 136 8.55 8.78 -4.75
CA THR A 136 7.30 9.52 -4.99
C THR A 136 6.19 8.74 -5.68
N ASP A 137 6.49 7.63 -6.37
CA ASP A 137 5.54 7.09 -7.34
C ASP A 137 5.19 5.62 -7.11
N LEU A 138 4.24 5.12 -7.92
CA LEU A 138 3.81 3.72 -7.92
C LEU A 138 4.82 2.88 -8.68
N LEU A 139 5.46 1.96 -7.99
CA LEU A 139 6.33 0.97 -8.60
C LEU A 139 5.50 -0.13 -9.26
N THR A 140 5.81 -0.43 -10.52
CA THR A 140 5.19 -1.53 -11.27
C THR A 140 6.02 -2.80 -11.10
N TYR A 141 5.40 -3.85 -10.58
CA TYR A 141 6.02 -5.15 -10.37
C TYR A 141 5.81 -6.07 -11.60
N GLU A 142 6.56 -7.19 -11.69
CA GLU A 142 6.50 -8.12 -12.84
C GLU A 142 5.11 -8.69 -13.09
N ASN A 143 4.30 -8.84 -12.03
CA ASN A 143 2.90 -9.28 -12.16
C ASN A 143 1.94 -8.16 -12.61
N GLY A 144 2.44 -6.96 -12.91
CA GLY A 144 1.68 -5.79 -13.31
C GLY A 144 1.05 -5.02 -12.13
N ALA A 145 1.24 -5.45 -10.90
CA ALA A 145 0.76 -4.71 -9.72
C ALA A 145 1.50 -3.37 -9.59
N ARG A 146 0.74 -2.31 -9.32
CA ARG A 146 1.29 -0.97 -9.05
C ARG A 146 1.08 -0.62 -7.59
N ILE A 147 2.17 -0.49 -6.86
CA ILE A 147 2.14 -0.29 -5.40
C ILE A 147 2.98 0.94 -5.04
N TYR A 148 2.46 1.78 -4.13
CA TYR A 148 3.25 2.82 -3.49
C TYR A 148 4.35 2.16 -2.66
N THR A 149 5.50 2.00 -3.29
CA THR A 149 6.65 1.35 -2.69
C THR A 149 7.64 2.41 -2.24
N ASN A 150 8.07 2.30 -1.01
CA ASN A 150 9.16 3.06 -0.43
C ASN A 150 10.16 2.07 0.14
N PHE A 151 11.15 2.54 0.91
CA PHE A 151 12.19 1.65 1.42
C PHE A 151 12.39 1.84 2.92
N ALA A 152 12.77 0.76 3.59
CA ALA A 152 13.19 0.76 4.99
C ALA A 152 14.66 0.33 5.07
N SER A 153 15.45 1.01 5.87
CA SER A 153 16.88 0.73 5.96
C SER A 153 17.46 1.13 7.31
N ASN A 154 18.47 0.42 7.78
CA ASN A 154 19.27 0.80 8.95
C ASN A 154 20.66 1.38 8.60
N LEU A 155 20.85 1.78 7.34
CA LEU A 155 22.14 2.29 6.84
C LEU A 155 22.35 3.79 7.10
N PHE A 156 21.35 4.53 7.58
CA PHE A 156 21.37 5.98 7.68
C PHE A 156 21.49 6.52 9.10
N GLY A 157 22.05 5.72 10.02
CA GLY A 157 22.30 6.14 11.40
C GLY A 157 21.03 6.57 12.11
N ASP A 158 21.04 7.78 12.70
CA ASP A 158 19.94 8.32 13.48
C ASP A 158 18.82 8.96 12.65
N THR A 159 18.91 8.88 11.32
CA THR A 159 17.86 9.40 10.46
C THR A 159 16.61 8.55 10.56
N ILE A 160 15.48 9.16 10.90
CA ILE A 160 14.18 8.47 11.04
C ILE A 160 13.45 8.38 9.71
N ILE A 161 13.50 9.45 8.92
CA ILE A 161 12.84 9.54 7.61
C ILE A 161 13.62 10.46 6.69
N MET A 162 13.72 10.10 5.44
CA MET A 162 14.37 10.92 4.41
C MET A 162 13.72 10.74 3.06
N THR A 163 13.88 11.74 2.19
CA THR A 163 13.57 11.61 0.76
C THR A 163 14.79 11.14 -0.01
N ALA A 164 14.57 10.37 -1.08
CA ALA A 164 15.63 9.87 -1.95
C ALA A 164 15.36 10.20 -3.43
N PRO A 165 15.45 11.47 -3.86
CA PRO A 165 15.18 11.86 -5.24
C PRO A 165 16.05 11.11 -6.25
N LYS A 166 17.33 10.90 -5.96
CA LYS A 166 18.24 10.13 -6.83
C LYS A 166 17.78 8.67 -7.03
N LEU A 167 17.29 8.02 -5.96
CA LEU A 167 16.73 6.68 -6.05
C LEU A 167 15.45 6.70 -6.87
N ASN A 168 14.60 7.69 -6.65
CA ASN A 168 13.38 7.90 -7.43
C ASN A 168 13.70 7.97 -8.93
N ASP A 169 14.65 8.84 -9.34
CA ASP A 169 15.02 9.02 -10.73
C ASP A 169 15.61 7.74 -11.34
N LEU A 170 16.45 7.02 -10.61
CA LEU A 170 16.98 5.72 -11.03
C LEU A 170 15.87 4.71 -11.30
N ILE A 171 14.93 4.54 -10.37
CA ILE A 171 13.84 3.59 -10.50
C ILE A 171 12.94 3.95 -11.69
N PHE A 172 12.49 5.20 -11.77
CA PHE A 172 11.50 5.60 -12.78
C PHE A 172 12.11 5.87 -14.17
N SER A 173 13.44 5.82 -14.30
CA SER A 173 14.13 5.69 -15.59
C SER A 173 14.19 4.26 -16.12
N CYS A 174 13.91 3.25 -15.30
CA CYS A 174 13.93 1.85 -15.70
C CYS A 174 12.88 1.54 -16.77
N PRO A 175 13.21 0.78 -17.83
CA PRO A 175 12.26 0.41 -18.87
C PRO A 175 11.00 -0.30 -18.35
N SER A 176 11.14 -1.14 -17.33
CA SER A 176 10.00 -1.84 -16.70
C SER A 176 8.96 -0.90 -16.07
N GLN A 177 9.36 0.33 -15.71
CA GLN A 177 8.45 1.32 -15.15
C GLN A 177 7.72 2.13 -16.21
N ASN A 178 8.20 2.14 -17.43
CA ASN A 178 7.61 2.84 -18.57
C ASN A 178 6.53 2.04 -19.29
N VAL A 179 6.30 0.78 -18.90
CA VAL A 179 5.24 -0.03 -19.46
C VAL A 179 3.89 0.56 -19.03
N LYS A 180 3.12 1.07 -20.00
CA LYS A 180 1.70 1.41 -19.76
C LYS A 180 1.03 0.13 -19.26
N ALA A 181 0.78 0.06 -17.95
CA ALA A 181 0.03 -1.06 -17.40
C ALA A 181 -1.33 -1.10 -18.11
N ASN A 182 -1.63 -2.20 -18.79
CA ASN A 182 -2.99 -2.50 -19.25
C ASN A 182 -3.83 -2.80 -17.99
N LEU A 183 -4.15 -1.73 -17.26
CA LEU A 183 -5.07 -1.82 -16.14
C LEU A 183 -6.42 -2.22 -16.70
N THR A 184 -6.94 -3.34 -16.24
CA THR A 184 -8.31 -3.75 -16.53
C THR A 184 -9.23 -2.64 -16.04
N SER A 185 -9.83 -1.89 -16.98
CA SER A 185 -10.82 -0.87 -16.67
C SER A 185 -12.15 -1.56 -16.44
N TYR A 186 -12.70 -1.42 -15.24
CA TYR A 186 -14.06 -1.91 -14.94
C TYR A 186 -15.05 -0.80 -15.21
N ASN A 187 -15.85 -0.96 -16.26
CA ASN A 187 -16.98 -0.10 -16.54
C ASN A 187 -18.18 -0.62 -15.73
N TYR A 188 -18.53 0.08 -14.69
CA TYR A 188 -19.67 -0.26 -13.85
C TYR A 188 -20.95 0.29 -14.47
N PRO A 189 -22.06 -0.49 -14.48
CA PRO A 189 -23.36 0.03 -14.90
C PRO A 189 -23.81 1.17 -13.96
N PRO A 190 -24.67 2.07 -14.45
CA PRO A 190 -25.14 3.21 -13.65
C PRO A 190 -25.75 2.82 -12.31
N GLU A 191 -26.38 1.67 -12.22
CA GLU A 191 -27.04 1.16 -11.02
C GLU A 191 -26.04 0.63 -9.98
N LEU A 192 -24.79 0.37 -10.35
CA LEU A 192 -23.79 -0.09 -9.40
C LEU A 192 -23.02 1.09 -8.80
N LEU A 193 -23.04 1.20 -7.47
CA LEU A 193 -22.28 2.21 -6.75
C LEU A 193 -20.94 1.62 -6.27
N SER A 194 -19.84 2.26 -6.67
CA SER A 194 -18.51 1.89 -6.21
C SER A 194 -17.94 2.91 -5.21
N PHE A 195 -17.03 2.44 -4.36
CA PHE A 195 -16.32 3.31 -3.42
C PHE A 195 -15.55 4.45 -4.13
N SER A 196 -14.91 4.16 -5.25
CA SER A 196 -14.17 5.17 -6.04
C SER A 196 -15.07 6.25 -6.61
N GLN A 197 -16.30 5.91 -6.98
CA GLN A 197 -17.29 6.89 -7.43
C GLN A 197 -17.69 7.82 -6.28
N MET A 198 -17.94 7.29 -5.08
CA MET A 198 -18.22 8.10 -3.89
C MET A 198 -17.06 9.04 -3.54
N GLN A 199 -15.83 8.55 -3.63
CA GLN A 199 -14.65 9.40 -3.44
C GLN A 199 -14.58 10.53 -4.48
N THR A 200 -14.88 10.23 -5.74
CA THR A 200 -14.89 11.23 -6.81
C THR A 200 -15.93 12.30 -6.55
N ILE A 201 -17.15 11.90 -6.17
CA ILE A 201 -18.25 12.83 -5.82
C ILE A 201 -17.83 13.73 -4.65
N CYS A 202 -17.29 13.14 -3.61
CA CYS A 202 -16.83 13.89 -2.43
C CYS A 202 -15.69 14.88 -2.76
N ARG A 203 -14.68 14.45 -3.51
CA ARG A 203 -13.59 15.34 -3.97
C ARG A 203 -14.09 16.51 -4.81
N GLY A 204 -15.15 16.31 -5.59
CA GLY A 204 -15.81 17.36 -6.34
C GLY A 204 -16.61 18.37 -5.47
N GLY A 205 -16.75 18.10 -4.15
CA GLY A 205 -17.52 18.93 -3.24
C GLY A 205 -19.03 18.79 -3.43
N VAL A 206 -19.49 17.67 -3.99
CA VAL A 206 -20.91 17.39 -4.20
C VAL A 206 -21.40 16.51 -3.05
N GLU A 207 -22.48 16.91 -2.40
CA GLU A 207 -23.16 16.09 -1.41
C GLU A 207 -23.99 15.01 -2.12
N PHE A 208 -23.80 13.76 -1.74
CA PHE A 208 -24.55 12.62 -2.25
C PHE A 208 -24.71 11.57 -1.16
N SER A 209 -25.93 11.08 -0.98
CA SER A 209 -26.26 10.05 -0.02
C SER A 209 -27.22 9.04 -0.64
N VAL A 210 -27.23 7.83 -0.11
CA VAL A 210 -28.12 6.75 -0.55
C VAL A 210 -28.84 6.22 0.69
N LYS A 211 -30.16 6.23 0.67
CA LYS A 211 -31.02 5.67 1.72
C LYS A 211 -31.25 4.17 1.48
N ARG A 212 -31.70 3.48 2.54
CA ARG A 212 -31.95 2.03 2.47
C ARG A 212 -33.02 1.61 1.47
N ASP A 213 -34.03 2.41 1.29
CA ASP A 213 -35.12 2.20 0.34
C ASP A 213 -34.72 2.54 -1.12
N GLU A 214 -33.59 3.20 -1.33
CA GLU A 214 -33.06 3.57 -2.64
C GLU A 214 -32.07 2.54 -3.20
N CYS A 215 -31.70 1.51 -2.43
CA CYS A 215 -30.66 0.54 -2.82
C CYS A 215 -30.86 -0.86 -2.22
N GLN A 216 -30.12 -1.80 -2.79
CA GLN A 216 -29.99 -3.14 -2.25
C GLN A 216 -28.49 -3.50 -2.16
N ILE A 217 -28.09 -4.07 -1.02
CA ILE A 217 -26.73 -4.56 -0.79
C ILE A 217 -26.66 -6.02 -1.25
N VAL A 218 -25.72 -6.33 -2.15
CA VAL A 218 -25.46 -7.68 -2.62
C VAL A 218 -24.00 -8.07 -2.39
N LYS A 219 -23.77 -9.34 -2.02
CA LYS A 219 -22.42 -9.82 -1.74
C LYS A 219 -21.61 -10.07 -3.01
N ASN A 220 -22.26 -10.63 -4.02
CA ASN A 220 -21.65 -10.98 -5.30
C ASN A 220 -22.56 -10.53 -6.44
N LEU A 221 -21.97 -10.24 -7.58
CA LEU A 221 -22.66 -10.06 -8.84
C LEU A 221 -22.64 -11.41 -9.57
N ASP A 222 -23.78 -11.85 -10.11
CA ASP A 222 -23.93 -13.20 -10.69
C ASP A 222 -22.92 -13.49 -11.80
N ASN A 223 -22.62 -12.50 -12.63
CA ASN A 223 -21.65 -12.62 -13.71
C ASN A 223 -20.19 -12.36 -13.27
N HIS A 224 -19.96 -12.02 -12.00
CA HIS A 224 -18.64 -11.77 -11.43
C HIS A 224 -18.49 -12.48 -10.10
N PRO A 225 -18.17 -13.79 -10.11
CA PRO A 225 -18.13 -14.61 -8.89
C PRO A 225 -17.00 -14.21 -7.92
N LYS A 226 -16.02 -13.42 -8.37
CA LYS A 226 -14.99 -12.85 -7.50
C LYS A 226 -15.53 -11.56 -6.86
N GLN A 227 -15.47 -11.50 -5.55
CA GLN A 227 -15.75 -10.29 -4.80
C GLN A 227 -14.67 -9.25 -5.14
N LEU A 228 -15.04 -8.25 -5.97
CA LEU A 228 -14.09 -7.27 -6.48
C LEU A 228 -13.59 -6.32 -5.38
N PHE A 229 -14.50 -5.79 -4.52
CA PHE A 229 -14.15 -4.77 -3.51
C PHE A 229 -15.12 -4.76 -2.29
N GLY A 230 -15.49 -5.89 -1.76
CA GLY A 230 -16.45 -5.97 -0.66
C GLY A 230 -17.89 -6.15 -1.09
N GLU A 231 -18.85 -5.67 -0.30
CA GLU A 231 -20.27 -5.71 -0.67
C GLU A 231 -20.58 -4.64 -1.71
N HIS A 232 -21.46 -4.97 -2.66
CA HIS A 232 -21.89 -4.08 -3.73
C HIS A 232 -23.24 -3.43 -3.39
N ILE A 233 -23.39 -2.18 -3.78
CA ILE A 233 -24.63 -1.41 -3.59
C ILE A 233 -25.28 -1.23 -4.95
N LEU A 234 -26.45 -1.87 -5.15
CA LEU A 234 -27.29 -1.68 -6.34
C LEU A 234 -28.31 -0.59 -6.05
N LEU A 235 -28.32 0.43 -6.88
CA LEU A 235 -29.20 1.60 -6.75
C LEU A 235 -30.50 1.41 -7.53
N SER A 236 -31.57 2.06 -7.07
CA SER A 236 -32.75 2.27 -7.91
C SER A 236 -32.40 3.09 -9.16
N ILE A 237 -33.19 2.95 -10.24
CA ILE A 237 -32.95 3.69 -11.50
C ILE A 237 -32.88 5.20 -11.27
N GLN A 238 -33.80 5.73 -10.45
CA GLN A 238 -33.81 7.14 -10.09
C GLN A 238 -32.50 7.56 -9.41
N LYS A 239 -32.05 6.78 -8.39
CA LYS A 239 -30.85 7.08 -7.63
C LYS A 239 -29.57 6.93 -8.45
N ALA A 240 -29.56 6.00 -9.37
CA ALA A 240 -28.49 5.86 -10.36
C ALA A 240 -28.34 7.11 -11.24
N GLY A 241 -29.45 7.68 -11.70
CA GLY A 241 -29.46 8.94 -12.45
C GLY A 241 -28.92 10.12 -11.62
N GLU A 242 -29.31 10.23 -10.34
CA GLU A 242 -28.76 11.24 -9.43
C GLU A 242 -27.24 11.08 -9.22
N LYS A 243 -26.77 9.84 -9.08
CA LYS A 243 -25.33 9.52 -8.98
C LYS A 243 -24.56 9.97 -10.21
N GLU A 244 -25.05 9.67 -11.42
CA GLU A 244 -24.40 10.10 -12.65
C GLU A 244 -24.34 11.63 -12.75
N GLY A 245 -25.42 12.32 -12.39
CA GLY A 245 -25.44 13.79 -12.31
C GLY A 245 -24.42 14.33 -11.29
N ALA A 246 -24.29 13.68 -10.13
CA ALA A 246 -23.31 14.05 -9.12
C ALA A 246 -21.86 13.83 -9.61
N LEU A 247 -21.59 12.73 -10.34
CA LEU A 247 -20.28 12.45 -10.92
C LEU A 247 -19.88 13.48 -11.98
N VAL A 248 -20.81 13.88 -12.85
CA VAL A 248 -20.56 14.94 -13.86
C VAL A 248 -20.20 16.25 -13.18
N LYS A 249 -21.03 16.71 -12.23
CA LYS A 249 -20.77 17.94 -11.45
C LYS A 249 -19.42 17.89 -10.73
N SER A 250 -19.07 16.73 -10.15
CA SER A 250 -17.83 16.55 -9.43
C SER A 250 -16.59 16.64 -10.32
N LYS A 251 -16.65 16.05 -11.53
CA LYS A 251 -15.57 16.14 -12.50
C LYS A 251 -15.37 17.57 -13.00
N GLU A 252 -16.45 18.29 -13.23
CA GLU A 252 -16.40 19.69 -13.64
C GLU A 252 -15.85 20.60 -12.53
N ALA A 253 -16.31 20.42 -11.29
CA ALA A 253 -15.80 21.14 -10.14
C ALA A 253 -14.31 20.83 -9.88
N ALA A 254 -13.87 19.59 -10.05
CA ALA A 254 -12.46 19.21 -9.94
C ALA A 254 -11.60 19.90 -11.02
N ARG A 255 -12.12 19.98 -12.26
CA ARG A 255 -11.44 20.70 -13.35
C ARG A 255 -11.30 22.19 -13.05
N LEU A 256 -12.38 22.86 -12.62
CA LEU A 256 -12.35 24.27 -12.24
C LEU A 256 -11.41 24.56 -11.08
N ARG A 257 -11.35 23.66 -10.08
CA ARG A 257 -10.40 23.78 -8.95
C ARG A 257 -8.96 23.57 -9.39
N ALA A 258 -8.69 22.64 -10.30
CA ALA A 258 -7.36 22.45 -10.87
C ALA A 258 -6.90 23.70 -11.66
N GLU A 259 -7.83 24.37 -12.33
CA GLU A 259 -7.57 25.62 -13.05
C GLU A 259 -7.35 26.81 -12.09
N GLN A 260 -7.97 26.79 -10.90
CA GLN A 260 -7.82 27.85 -9.88
C GLN A 260 -6.69 27.64 -8.88
N SER A 261 -5.98 26.54 -8.97
CA SER A 261 -4.82 26.05 -8.19
C SER A 261 -4.73 26.42 -6.71
N GLY A 262 -4.55 25.41 -5.87
CA GLY A 262 -4.01 25.55 -4.52
C GLY A 262 -5.02 25.48 -3.39
N MET A 263 -5.73 24.36 -3.25
CA MET A 263 -6.41 24.09 -1.99
C MET A 263 -5.41 23.53 -0.98
N SER A 264 -4.98 24.36 -0.04
CA SER A 264 -4.32 23.92 1.18
C SER A 264 -5.40 23.63 2.24
N ILE A 265 -5.35 22.46 2.85
CA ILE A 265 -6.03 22.23 4.12
C ILE A 265 -5.00 22.57 5.20
N ASP A 266 -5.21 23.65 5.90
CA ASP A 266 -4.34 24.06 7.00
C ASP A 266 -4.62 23.14 8.20
N ILE A 267 -3.65 22.28 8.51
CA ILE A 267 -3.69 21.44 9.70
C ILE A 267 -3.03 22.22 10.83
N GLU A 268 -3.82 22.60 11.83
CA GLU A 268 -3.30 23.28 13.01
C GLU A 268 -2.82 22.28 14.05
N LEU A 269 -1.67 22.58 14.64
CA LEU A 269 -1.15 21.82 15.76
C LEU A 269 -1.96 22.10 17.03
N SER A 270 -2.32 21.05 17.76
CA SER A 270 -2.87 21.16 19.11
C SER A 270 -1.85 21.75 20.10
N GLU A 271 -2.30 22.23 21.24
CA GLU A 271 -1.41 22.73 22.31
C GLU A 271 -0.38 21.68 22.76
N ARG A 272 -0.77 20.41 22.80
CA ARG A 272 0.15 19.31 23.14
C ARG A 272 1.27 19.19 22.12
N GLU A 273 0.94 19.25 20.84
CA GLU A 273 1.89 19.14 19.73
C GLU A 273 2.83 20.37 19.68
N ARG A 274 2.31 21.55 19.92
CA ARG A 274 3.12 22.78 20.05
C ARG A 274 4.14 22.66 21.17
N ARG A 275 3.77 22.16 22.35
CA ARG A 275 4.70 21.90 23.44
C ARG A 275 5.80 20.89 23.11
N ILE A 276 5.50 19.90 22.24
CA ILE A 276 6.51 18.97 21.74
C ILE A 276 7.52 19.71 20.87
N VAL A 277 7.05 20.54 19.95
CA VAL A 277 7.92 21.37 19.08
C VAL A 277 8.80 22.31 19.90
N GLU A 278 8.26 22.98 20.93
CA GLU A 278 9.00 23.87 21.80
C GLU A 278 10.14 23.14 22.55
N ARG A 279 9.90 21.92 23.05
CA ARG A 279 10.94 21.11 23.68
C ARG A 279 12.05 20.72 22.71
N LEU A 280 11.74 20.41 21.46
CA LEU A 280 12.74 20.10 20.45
C LEU A 280 13.61 21.31 20.10
N ASN A 281 13.07 22.53 20.16
CA ASN A 281 13.81 23.77 19.91
C ASN A 281 14.74 24.14 21.08
N GLY A 282 14.44 23.70 22.32
CA GLY A 282 15.27 23.94 23.50
C GLY A 282 16.40 22.95 23.71
N GLN A 283 16.52 21.94 22.90
CA GLN A 283 17.58 20.90 22.96
C GLN A 283 18.76 21.14 22.00
N ARG A 284 18.86 22.34 21.41
CA ARG A 284 20.01 22.75 20.57
C ARG A 284 21.04 23.56 21.36
#